data_24ac8dd46de0ac4927afda5e009e0bca
#
_entry.id   24ac8dd46de0ac4927afda5e009e0bca
#
_cell.length_a   1.000
_cell.length_b   1.000
_cell.length_c   1.000
_cell.angle_alpha   90.00
_cell.angle_beta   90.00
_cell.angle_gamma   90.00
#
_symmetry.space_group_name_H-M   'P 1'
#
loop_
_entity.id
_entity.type
_entity.pdbx_description
1 polymer ?
#
loop_
_entity_poly.entity_id
_entity_poly.type
_entity_poly.pdbx_seq_one_letter_code
_entity_poly.pdbx_strand_id
1 'polypeptide(L)'
;MQESEELAGQSAEAEDRAARLTRQDWLDLALKTLVEDGIDQVKIQSMAKKLNVARSSFYWQFESREALHSAMLDDWLRKNTSPIIERAMRPASDIISAVINVFECWLDETLFDPTLDMAVRLWARRAAEVRAVVTEADGIRVDALRRMFLRYGYPAEEALIRARTLYYTQIGQYTLEDFEEPAVRFSFGPAYLHIFTGQQPDAKHRAHLARCIEEKYFAPRRAREAR
;
A
#
# COMPACT_ATOMS: atom_id res chain seq x y z
N MET A 1 -7.14 -15.40 -49.44
CA MET A 1 -5.78 -14.85 -49.52
C MET A 1 -5.66 -13.64 -48.56
N GLN A 2 -6.55 -12.64 -48.63
CA GLN A 2 -6.54 -11.49 -47.70
C GLN A 2 -6.67 -11.85 -46.20
N GLU A 3 -7.56 -12.78 -45.83
CA GLU A 3 -7.77 -13.22 -44.46
C GLU A 3 -6.52 -13.89 -43.82
N SER A 4 -5.71 -14.60 -44.64
CA SER A 4 -4.48 -15.24 -44.17
C SER A 4 -3.33 -14.23 -43.98
N GLU A 5 -3.29 -13.14 -44.73
CA GLU A 5 -2.30 -12.07 -44.57
C GLU A 5 -2.64 -11.18 -43.36
N GLU A 6 -3.91 -10.94 -43.09
CA GLU A 6 -4.39 -10.18 -41.94
C GLU A 6 -4.13 -10.93 -40.61
N LEU A 7 -4.34 -12.25 -40.60
CA LEU A 7 -4.00 -13.12 -39.44
C LEU A 7 -2.49 -13.20 -39.20
N ALA A 8 -1.68 -13.24 -40.25
CA ALA A 8 -0.22 -13.25 -40.12
C ALA A 8 0.31 -11.91 -39.59
N GLY A 9 -0.28 -10.79 -40.02
CA GLY A 9 0.04 -9.45 -39.51
C GLY A 9 -0.29 -9.28 -38.03
N GLN A 10 -1.47 -9.72 -37.60
CA GLN A 10 -1.89 -9.69 -36.19
C GLN A 10 -1.01 -10.58 -35.28
N SER A 11 -0.54 -11.72 -35.80
CA SER A 11 0.38 -12.62 -35.07
C SER A 11 1.75 -11.96 -34.87
N ALA A 12 2.31 -11.34 -35.92
CA ALA A 12 3.59 -10.64 -35.84
C ALA A 12 3.57 -9.43 -34.91
N GLU A 13 2.48 -8.65 -34.90
CA GLU A 13 2.27 -7.53 -33.98
C GLU A 13 2.14 -8.00 -32.52
N ALA A 14 1.47 -9.13 -32.29
CA ALA A 14 1.33 -9.70 -30.95
C ALA A 14 2.69 -10.25 -30.43
N GLU A 15 3.52 -10.83 -31.29
CA GLU A 15 4.86 -11.30 -30.95
C GLU A 15 5.82 -10.13 -30.63
N ASP A 16 5.80 -9.06 -31.43
CA ASP A 16 6.60 -7.86 -31.17
C ASP A 16 6.17 -7.17 -29.88
N ARG A 17 4.86 -7.10 -29.61
CA ARG A 17 4.33 -6.61 -28.36
C ARG A 17 4.73 -7.49 -27.18
N ALA A 18 4.65 -8.80 -27.32
CA ALA A 18 5.07 -9.75 -26.29
C ALA A 18 6.55 -9.61 -25.92
N ALA A 19 7.40 -9.35 -26.92
CA ALA A 19 8.83 -9.11 -26.72
C ALA A 19 9.13 -7.80 -25.95
N ARG A 20 8.24 -6.83 -26.00
CA ARG A 20 8.36 -5.54 -25.28
C ARG A 20 7.80 -5.57 -23.87
N LEU A 21 6.92 -6.54 -23.53
CA LEU A 21 6.35 -6.66 -22.20
C LEU A 21 7.40 -7.14 -21.19
N THR A 22 7.51 -6.37 -20.12
CA THR A 22 8.41 -6.67 -19.01
C THR A 22 7.71 -7.47 -17.93
N ARG A 23 8.48 -8.03 -17.01
CA ARG A 23 7.97 -8.66 -15.77
C ARG A 23 7.11 -7.67 -14.98
N GLN A 24 7.46 -6.37 -14.99
CA GLN A 24 6.72 -5.33 -14.28
C GLN A 24 5.32 -5.09 -14.88
N ASP A 25 5.17 -5.12 -16.20
CA ASP A 25 3.87 -4.95 -16.84
C ASP A 25 2.86 -6.03 -16.43
N TRP A 26 3.33 -7.27 -16.31
CA TRP A 26 2.51 -8.38 -15.79
C TRP A 26 2.17 -8.20 -14.32
N LEU A 27 3.14 -7.78 -13.51
CA LEU A 27 2.95 -7.54 -12.08
C LEU A 27 1.97 -6.39 -11.84
N ASP A 28 2.10 -5.27 -12.54
CA ASP A 28 1.22 -4.12 -12.41
C ASP A 28 -0.23 -4.47 -12.80
N LEU A 29 -0.40 -5.23 -13.89
CA LEU A 29 -1.72 -5.71 -14.29
C LEU A 29 -2.30 -6.68 -13.25
N ALA A 30 -1.49 -7.55 -12.65
CA ALA A 30 -1.93 -8.48 -11.62
C ALA A 30 -2.37 -7.75 -10.35
N LEU A 31 -1.59 -6.76 -9.89
CA LEU A 31 -1.92 -5.93 -8.73
C LEU A 31 -3.18 -5.11 -8.98
N LYS A 32 -3.30 -4.49 -10.17
CA LYS A 32 -4.52 -3.79 -10.57
C LYS A 32 -5.73 -4.73 -10.57
N THR A 33 -5.61 -5.91 -11.15
CA THR A 33 -6.70 -6.90 -11.19
C THR A 33 -7.06 -7.39 -9.77
N LEU A 34 -6.07 -7.57 -8.88
CA LEU A 34 -6.31 -7.93 -7.49
C LEU A 34 -7.16 -6.86 -6.78
N VAL A 35 -6.84 -5.58 -6.98
CA VAL A 35 -7.55 -4.45 -6.36
C VAL A 35 -8.98 -4.30 -6.92
N GLU A 36 -9.13 -4.36 -8.24
CA GLU A 36 -10.41 -4.09 -8.91
C GLU A 36 -11.37 -5.29 -8.87
N ASP A 37 -10.85 -6.50 -9.11
CA ASP A 37 -11.65 -7.69 -9.40
C ASP A 37 -11.43 -8.84 -8.39
N GLY A 38 -10.41 -8.73 -7.51
CA GLY A 38 -10.01 -9.76 -6.54
C GLY A 38 -9.13 -10.86 -7.13
N ILE A 39 -8.55 -11.69 -6.22
CA ILE A 39 -7.54 -12.70 -6.57
C ILE A 39 -8.06 -13.78 -7.54
N ASP A 40 -9.35 -14.08 -7.50
CA ASP A 40 -9.96 -15.09 -8.38
C ASP A 40 -9.93 -14.67 -9.85
N GLN A 41 -9.75 -13.40 -10.15
CA GLN A 41 -9.64 -12.85 -11.50
C GLN A 41 -8.19 -12.68 -11.98
N VAL A 42 -7.21 -12.85 -11.10
CA VAL A 42 -5.78 -12.89 -11.47
C VAL A 42 -5.48 -14.23 -12.15
N LYS A 43 -5.88 -14.33 -13.43
CA LYS A 43 -5.74 -15.51 -14.28
C LYS A 43 -4.83 -15.20 -15.46
N ILE A 44 -3.81 -16.04 -15.69
CA ILE A 44 -2.84 -15.85 -16.77
C ILE A 44 -3.53 -15.62 -18.12
N GLN A 45 -4.56 -16.41 -18.43
CA GLN A 45 -5.29 -16.28 -19.69
C GLN A 45 -6.01 -14.93 -19.83
N SER A 46 -6.67 -14.46 -18.77
CA SER A 46 -7.39 -13.17 -18.77
C SER A 46 -6.41 -12.01 -18.88
N MET A 47 -5.27 -12.10 -18.19
CA MET A 47 -4.22 -11.09 -18.24
C MET A 47 -3.55 -11.03 -19.61
N ALA A 48 -3.22 -12.18 -20.20
CA ALA A 48 -2.67 -12.25 -21.56
C ALA A 48 -3.62 -11.59 -22.58
N LYS A 49 -4.94 -11.85 -22.45
CA LYS A 49 -5.96 -11.20 -23.29
C LYS A 49 -5.99 -9.67 -23.07
N LYS A 50 -5.95 -9.19 -21.82
CA LYS A 50 -5.90 -7.75 -21.51
C LYS A 50 -4.65 -7.08 -22.08
N LEU A 51 -3.50 -7.78 -22.10
CA LEU A 51 -2.23 -7.31 -22.67
C LEU A 51 -2.14 -7.49 -24.20
N ASN A 52 -3.10 -8.18 -24.79
CA ASN A 52 -3.13 -8.54 -26.21
C ASN A 52 -1.89 -9.31 -26.67
N VAL A 53 -1.52 -10.37 -25.92
CA VAL A 53 -0.40 -11.27 -26.21
C VAL A 53 -0.79 -12.73 -26.02
N ALA A 54 0.03 -13.64 -26.54
CA ALA A 54 -0.14 -15.08 -26.30
C ALA A 54 0.10 -15.43 -24.82
N ARG A 55 -0.59 -16.44 -24.30
CA ARG A 55 -0.39 -16.95 -22.93
C ARG A 55 1.05 -17.39 -22.66
N SER A 56 1.75 -17.88 -23.68
CA SER A 56 3.15 -18.30 -23.57
C SER A 56 4.09 -17.18 -23.15
N SER A 57 3.81 -15.91 -23.50
CA SER A 57 4.63 -14.76 -23.13
C SER A 57 4.68 -14.51 -21.61
N PHE A 58 3.69 -14.98 -20.85
CA PHE A 58 3.75 -14.98 -19.40
C PHE A 58 4.93 -15.79 -18.87
N TYR A 59 5.16 -16.97 -19.43
CA TYR A 59 6.19 -17.90 -18.96
C TYR A 59 7.62 -17.46 -19.30
N TRP A 60 7.79 -16.40 -20.10
CA TRP A 60 9.07 -15.73 -20.28
C TRP A 60 9.42 -14.82 -19.08
N GLN A 61 8.42 -14.39 -18.33
CA GLN A 61 8.56 -13.44 -17.21
C GLN A 61 8.38 -14.11 -15.83
N PHE A 62 7.56 -15.14 -15.74
CA PHE A 62 7.26 -15.86 -14.51
C PHE A 62 7.22 -17.37 -14.77
N GLU A 63 7.89 -18.12 -13.91
CA GLU A 63 7.92 -19.60 -14.01
C GLU A 63 6.56 -20.24 -13.79
N SER A 64 5.74 -19.62 -12.89
CA SER A 64 4.43 -20.14 -12.51
C SER A 64 3.51 -19.01 -12.04
N ARG A 65 2.23 -19.34 -11.83
CA ARG A 65 1.28 -18.44 -11.19
C ARG A 65 1.69 -18.13 -9.75
N GLU A 66 2.22 -19.09 -9.05
CA GLU A 66 2.72 -18.96 -7.68
C GLU A 66 3.88 -17.98 -7.61
N ALA A 67 4.78 -18.00 -8.60
CA ALA A 67 5.86 -17.02 -8.73
C ALA A 67 5.34 -15.59 -8.94
N LEU A 68 4.24 -15.42 -9.70
CA LEU A 68 3.55 -14.13 -9.81
C LEU A 68 2.93 -13.72 -8.46
N HIS A 69 2.24 -14.63 -7.76
CA HIS A 69 1.65 -14.35 -6.45
C HIS A 69 2.71 -13.93 -5.42
N SER A 70 3.86 -14.60 -5.39
CA SER A 70 5.00 -14.19 -4.54
C SER A 70 5.46 -12.78 -4.89
N ALA A 71 5.62 -12.46 -6.16
CA ALA A 71 6.02 -11.13 -6.60
C ALA A 71 5.01 -10.04 -6.23
N MET A 72 3.70 -10.35 -6.27
CA MET A 72 2.64 -9.44 -5.80
C MET A 72 2.75 -9.15 -4.30
N LEU A 73 3.03 -10.18 -3.49
CA LEU A 73 3.22 -10.02 -2.04
C LEU A 73 4.52 -9.25 -1.73
N ASP A 74 5.61 -9.51 -2.44
CA ASP A 74 6.87 -8.78 -2.30
C ASP A 74 6.69 -7.28 -2.61
N ASP A 75 5.95 -6.95 -3.67
CA ASP A 75 5.64 -5.57 -4.04
C ASP A 75 4.78 -4.88 -2.96
N TRP A 76 3.75 -5.56 -2.47
CA TRP A 76 2.93 -5.08 -1.35
C TRP A 76 3.76 -4.85 -0.09
N LEU A 77 4.64 -5.78 0.29
CA LEU A 77 5.53 -5.62 1.45
C LEU A 77 6.43 -4.40 1.30
N ARG A 78 7.04 -4.25 0.13
CA ARG A 78 7.92 -3.12 -0.18
C ARG A 78 7.17 -1.80 -0.12
N LYS A 79 5.98 -1.72 -0.71
CA LYS A 79 5.16 -0.51 -0.80
C LYS A 79 4.50 -0.16 0.54
N ASN A 80 3.94 -1.15 1.24
CA ASN A 80 3.08 -0.91 2.40
C ASN A 80 3.75 -1.17 3.75
N THR A 81 4.93 -1.76 3.81
CA THR A 81 5.62 -2.07 5.07
C THR A 81 6.87 -1.24 5.27
N SER A 82 7.75 -1.17 4.27
CA SER A 82 9.02 -0.43 4.39
C SER A 82 8.84 1.04 4.76
N PRO A 83 7.90 1.81 4.17
CA PRO A 83 7.72 3.20 4.54
C PRO A 83 7.28 3.41 5.99
N ILE A 84 6.45 2.52 6.55
CA ILE A 84 6.06 2.60 7.97
C ILE A 84 7.28 2.43 8.88
N ILE A 85 8.14 1.45 8.57
CA ILE A 85 9.38 1.21 9.32
C ILE A 85 10.29 2.43 9.24
N GLU A 86 10.52 2.95 8.04
CA GLU A 86 11.36 4.13 7.81
C GLU A 86 10.87 5.35 8.58
N ARG A 87 9.56 5.60 8.54
CA ARG A 87 8.95 6.75 9.23
C ARG A 87 8.99 6.57 10.76
N ALA A 88 8.70 5.39 11.28
CA ALA A 88 8.81 5.07 12.70
C ALA A 88 10.25 5.19 13.21
N MET A 89 11.24 4.88 12.37
CA MET A 89 12.67 4.98 12.74
C MET A 89 13.27 6.37 12.53
N ARG A 90 12.61 7.25 11.81
CA ARG A 90 13.09 8.62 11.53
C ARG A 90 13.30 9.39 12.84
N PRO A 91 14.44 10.05 13.05
CA PRO A 91 14.63 10.95 14.19
C PRO A 91 13.59 12.07 14.21
N ALA A 92 13.11 12.42 15.41
CA ALA A 92 12.22 13.54 15.65
C ALA A 92 12.53 14.16 17.01
N SER A 93 12.11 15.42 17.23
CA SER A 93 12.36 16.15 18.49
C SER A 93 11.64 15.54 19.70
N ASP A 94 10.49 14.93 19.44
CA ASP A 94 9.58 14.35 20.43
C ASP A 94 8.67 13.30 19.82
N ILE A 95 7.89 12.61 20.66
CA ILE A 95 7.01 11.52 20.23
C ILE A 95 5.88 12.02 19.31
N ILE A 96 5.35 13.24 19.53
CA ILE A 96 4.27 13.77 18.69
C ILE A 96 4.79 13.96 17.27
N SER A 97 5.96 14.57 17.11
CA SER A 97 6.63 14.73 15.82
C SER A 97 6.96 13.38 15.17
N ALA A 98 7.35 12.38 15.96
CA ALA A 98 7.59 11.02 15.45
C ALA A 98 6.30 10.36 14.93
N VAL A 99 5.17 10.53 15.61
CA VAL A 99 3.87 10.03 15.14
C VAL A 99 3.41 10.77 13.87
N ILE A 100 3.67 12.08 13.77
CA ILE A 100 3.39 12.83 12.54
C ILE A 100 4.20 12.28 11.35
N ASN A 101 5.47 11.89 11.57
CA ASN A 101 6.24 11.21 10.51
C ASN A 101 5.55 9.92 10.03
N VAL A 102 4.96 9.14 10.93
CA VAL A 102 4.20 7.93 10.55
C VAL A 102 2.93 8.28 9.79
N PHE A 103 2.25 9.37 10.15
CA PHE A 103 1.05 9.85 9.44
C PHE A 103 1.33 10.17 7.97
N GLU A 104 2.58 10.55 7.61
CA GLU A 104 2.95 10.74 6.20
C GLU A 104 2.59 9.51 5.34
N CYS A 105 2.76 8.29 5.87
CA CYS A 105 2.42 7.05 5.14
C CYS A 105 0.93 6.98 4.78
N TRP A 106 0.07 7.55 5.61
CA TRP A 106 -1.39 7.48 5.43
C TRP A 106 -1.97 8.70 4.70
N LEU A 107 -1.16 9.73 4.55
CA LEU A 107 -1.48 10.92 3.76
C LEU A 107 -1.02 10.79 2.30
N ASP A 108 0.04 10.01 2.05
CA ASP A 108 0.69 9.86 0.76
C ASP A 108 0.53 8.42 0.22
N GLU A 109 -0.35 8.25 -0.77
CA GLU A 109 -0.64 6.95 -1.40
C GLU A 109 0.60 6.33 -2.09
N THR A 110 1.66 7.11 -2.34
CA THR A 110 2.92 6.58 -2.86
C THR A 110 3.72 5.83 -1.79
N LEU A 111 3.46 6.13 -0.50
CA LEU A 111 4.11 5.50 0.65
C LEU A 111 3.30 4.34 1.22
N PHE A 112 1.98 4.39 1.12
CA PHE A 112 1.09 3.33 1.55
C PHE A 112 -0.17 3.33 0.68
N ASP A 113 -0.46 2.19 0.08
CA ASP A 113 -1.65 2.00 -0.75
C ASP A 113 -2.73 1.25 0.05
N PRO A 114 -3.76 1.96 0.56
CA PRO A 114 -4.80 1.33 1.37
C PRO A 114 -5.65 0.34 0.57
N THR A 115 -5.89 0.60 -0.72
CA THR A 115 -6.71 -0.29 -1.55
C THR A 115 -6.00 -1.61 -1.81
N LEU A 116 -4.69 -1.56 -2.08
CA LEU A 116 -3.87 -2.76 -2.21
C LEU A 116 -3.76 -3.51 -0.87
N ASP A 117 -3.57 -2.81 0.26
CA ASP A 117 -3.50 -3.47 1.58
C ASP A 117 -4.79 -4.23 1.89
N MET A 118 -5.94 -3.63 1.62
CA MET A 118 -7.24 -4.28 1.80
C MET A 118 -7.45 -5.46 0.85
N ALA A 119 -7.07 -5.35 -0.41
CA ALA A 119 -7.19 -6.43 -1.38
C ALA A 119 -6.33 -7.65 -0.98
N VAL A 120 -5.10 -7.43 -0.48
CA VAL A 120 -4.23 -8.49 0.04
C VAL A 120 -4.83 -9.11 1.31
N ARG A 121 -5.42 -8.33 2.22
CA ARG A 121 -6.10 -8.86 3.42
C ARG A 121 -7.34 -9.70 3.06
N LEU A 122 -8.09 -9.31 2.05
CA LEU A 122 -9.21 -10.13 1.53
C LEU A 122 -8.70 -11.45 0.92
N TRP A 123 -7.60 -11.42 0.19
CA TRP A 123 -6.95 -12.62 -0.31
C TRP A 123 -6.48 -13.54 0.83
N ALA A 124 -5.86 -12.98 1.87
CA ALA A 124 -5.40 -13.71 3.05
C ALA A 124 -6.52 -14.47 3.80
N ARG A 125 -7.79 -14.06 3.66
CA ARG A 125 -8.92 -14.80 4.24
C ARG A 125 -9.12 -16.17 3.60
N ARG A 126 -8.68 -16.36 2.34
CA ARG A 126 -8.90 -17.58 1.55
C ARG A 126 -7.62 -18.41 1.35
N ALA A 127 -6.44 -17.85 1.63
CA ALA A 127 -5.14 -18.46 1.42
C ALA A 127 -4.31 -18.42 2.71
N ALA A 128 -4.01 -19.58 3.28
CA ALA A 128 -3.31 -19.68 4.57
C ALA A 128 -1.87 -19.15 4.49
N GLU A 129 -1.21 -19.39 3.36
CA GLU A 129 0.14 -18.90 3.06
C GLU A 129 0.17 -17.37 3.00
N VAL A 130 -0.80 -16.73 2.35
CA VAL A 130 -0.92 -15.26 2.29
C VAL A 130 -1.23 -14.68 3.67
N ARG A 131 -2.08 -15.38 4.45
CA ARG A 131 -2.39 -14.98 5.82
C ARG A 131 -1.14 -14.97 6.69
N ALA A 132 -0.25 -15.95 6.55
CA ALA A 132 1.02 -15.98 7.28
C ALA A 132 1.87 -14.75 6.95
N VAL A 133 2.00 -14.39 5.66
CA VAL A 133 2.73 -13.19 5.21
C VAL A 133 2.13 -11.91 5.78
N VAL A 134 0.78 -11.77 5.74
CA VAL A 134 0.09 -10.59 6.31
C VAL A 134 0.30 -10.50 7.82
N THR A 135 0.19 -11.62 8.53
CA THR A 135 0.39 -11.66 9.99
C THR A 135 1.82 -11.25 10.37
N GLU A 136 2.81 -11.73 9.63
CA GLU A 136 4.21 -11.34 9.82
C GLU A 136 4.43 -9.85 9.54
N ALA A 137 3.90 -9.34 8.44
CA ALA A 137 3.98 -7.92 8.08
C ALA A 137 3.35 -7.01 9.15
N ASP A 138 2.17 -7.39 9.66
CA ASP A 138 1.50 -6.67 10.75
C ASP A 138 2.36 -6.67 12.03
N GLY A 139 2.98 -7.80 12.35
CA GLY A 139 3.91 -7.93 13.47
C GLY A 139 5.12 -6.99 13.33
N ILE A 140 5.74 -6.95 12.16
CA ILE A 140 6.88 -6.08 11.84
C ILE A 140 6.50 -4.59 11.94
N ARG A 141 5.34 -4.20 11.40
CA ARG A 141 4.84 -2.82 11.46
C ARG A 141 4.57 -2.39 12.91
N VAL A 142 3.90 -3.23 13.69
CA VAL A 142 3.63 -2.98 15.12
C VAL A 142 4.94 -2.90 15.91
N ASP A 143 5.92 -3.78 15.65
CA ASP A 143 7.20 -3.74 16.35
C ASP A 143 8.01 -2.47 16.04
N ALA A 144 8.00 -1.99 14.79
CA ALA A 144 8.63 -0.74 14.42
C ALA A 144 8.02 0.46 15.18
N LEU A 145 6.69 0.52 15.27
CA LEU A 145 5.98 1.53 16.05
C LEU A 145 6.26 1.40 17.55
N ARG A 146 6.29 0.17 18.08
CA ARG A 146 6.66 -0.09 19.49
C ARG A 146 8.06 0.43 19.81
N ARG A 147 9.03 0.16 18.94
CA ARG A 147 10.42 0.68 19.10
C ARG A 147 10.46 2.20 19.04
N MET A 148 9.61 2.82 18.21
CA MET A 148 9.45 4.28 18.22
C MET A 148 9.04 4.78 19.61
N PHE A 149 7.96 4.25 20.21
CA PHE A 149 7.52 4.67 21.54
C PHE A 149 8.57 4.39 22.63
N LEU A 150 9.25 3.23 22.60
CA LEU A 150 10.34 2.91 23.53
C LEU A 150 11.46 3.95 23.46
N ARG A 151 11.84 4.42 22.28
CA ARG A 151 12.88 5.44 22.07
C ARG A 151 12.55 6.77 22.76
N TYR A 152 11.26 7.06 22.94
CA TYR A 152 10.79 8.27 23.62
C TYR A 152 10.42 8.02 25.10
N GLY A 153 10.88 6.89 25.68
CA GLY A 153 10.81 6.65 27.13
C GLY A 153 9.51 6.03 27.63
N TYR A 154 8.62 5.54 26.74
CA TYR A 154 7.42 4.82 27.18
C TYR A 154 7.79 3.44 27.74
N PRO A 155 7.14 2.99 28.84
CA PRO A 155 7.30 1.63 29.35
C PRO A 155 6.95 0.59 28.28
N ALA A 156 7.56 -0.58 28.35
CA ALA A 156 7.47 -1.62 27.30
C ALA A 156 6.03 -2.04 26.97
N GLU A 157 5.21 -2.23 27.99
CA GLU A 157 3.79 -2.59 27.81
C GLU A 157 3.00 -1.44 27.19
N GLU A 158 3.16 -0.21 27.69
CA GLU A 158 2.50 0.97 27.16
C GLU A 158 2.91 1.23 25.71
N ALA A 159 4.21 1.12 25.39
CA ALA A 159 4.71 1.26 24.03
C ALA A 159 4.06 0.26 23.07
N LEU A 160 3.86 -0.98 23.48
CA LEU A 160 3.17 -2.00 22.68
C LEU A 160 1.70 -1.65 22.46
N ILE A 161 0.98 -1.24 23.51
CA ILE A 161 -0.44 -0.91 23.41
C ILE A 161 -0.65 0.34 22.55
N ARG A 162 0.17 1.37 22.71
CA ARG A 162 0.12 2.58 21.86
C ARG A 162 0.42 2.27 20.39
N ALA A 163 1.41 1.44 20.12
CA ALA A 163 1.73 1.00 18.76
C ALA A 163 0.56 0.24 18.12
N ARG A 164 -0.07 -0.68 18.85
CA ARG A 164 -1.26 -1.40 18.40
C ARG A 164 -2.45 -0.47 18.18
N THR A 165 -2.71 0.44 19.11
CA THR A 165 -3.80 1.41 18.99
C THR A 165 -3.63 2.28 17.76
N LEU A 166 -2.43 2.83 17.53
CA LEU A 166 -2.11 3.62 16.36
C LEU A 166 -2.33 2.84 15.06
N TYR A 167 -1.75 1.63 14.98
CA TYR A 167 -1.80 0.80 13.78
C TYR A 167 -3.21 0.24 13.50
N TYR A 168 -3.86 -0.34 14.51
CA TYR A 168 -5.18 -0.96 14.34
C TYR A 168 -6.28 0.05 14.09
N THR A 169 -6.19 1.26 14.65
CA THR A 169 -7.11 2.36 14.33
C THR A 169 -7.04 2.69 12.85
N GLN A 170 -5.85 2.80 12.28
CA GLN A 170 -5.69 3.11 10.86
C GLN A 170 -6.20 1.97 9.95
N ILE A 171 -5.87 0.72 10.28
CA ILE A 171 -6.40 -0.43 9.52
C ILE A 171 -7.92 -0.52 9.66
N GLY A 172 -8.46 -0.23 10.85
CA GLY A 172 -9.90 -0.17 11.09
C GLY A 172 -10.61 0.87 10.22
N GLN A 173 -10.05 2.07 10.09
CA GLN A 173 -10.58 3.12 9.22
C GLN A 173 -10.68 2.68 7.76
N TYR A 174 -9.64 2.01 7.23
CA TYR A 174 -9.68 1.48 5.88
C TYR A 174 -10.69 0.34 5.71
N THR A 175 -10.84 -0.50 6.74
CA THR A 175 -11.77 -1.65 6.70
C THR A 175 -13.23 -1.21 6.78
N LEU A 176 -13.51 -0.14 7.52
CA LEU A 176 -14.86 0.39 7.70
C LEU A 176 -15.32 1.25 6.53
N GLU A 177 -14.40 1.56 5.60
CA GLU A 177 -14.69 2.44 4.46
C GLU A 177 -15.37 3.74 4.90
N ASP A 178 -14.83 4.32 6.00
CA ASP A 178 -15.37 5.55 6.54
C ASP A 178 -15.09 6.71 5.59
N PHE A 179 -16.14 7.16 4.91
CA PHE A 179 -16.12 8.23 3.91
C PHE A 179 -16.31 9.62 4.52
N GLU A 180 -15.84 9.83 5.74
CA GLU A 180 -15.82 11.16 6.34
C GLU A 180 -15.06 12.13 5.42
N GLU A 181 -15.62 13.34 5.24
CA GLU A 181 -14.98 14.40 4.46
C GLU A 181 -13.54 14.65 4.95
N PRO A 182 -12.54 14.66 4.05
CA PRO A 182 -11.14 14.76 4.45
C PRO A 182 -10.82 15.96 5.35
N ALA A 183 -11.45 17.11 5.12
CA ALA A 183 -11.28 18.30 5.95
C ALA A 183 -11.76 18.08 7.38
N VAL A 184 -12.88 17.37 7.57
CA VAL A 184 -13.43 17.01 8.89
C VAL A 184 -12.51 16.00 9.56
N ARG A 185 -12.16 14.92 8.87
CA ARG A 185 -11.25 13.88 9.36
C ARG A 185 -9.92 14.46 9.85
N PHE A 186 -9.30 15.34 9.07
CA PHE A 186 -8.02 15.93 9.42
C PHE A 186 -8.12 16.96 10.55
N SER A 187 -9.29 17.57 10.77
CA SER A 187 -9.51 18.45 11.92
C SER A 187 -9.35 17.73 13.28
N PHE A 188 -9.59 16.41 13.31
CA PHE A 188 -9.39 15.57 14.50
C PHE A 188 -7.92 15.13 14.69
N GLY A 189 -7.02 15.44 13.77
CA GLY A 189 -5.61 15.04 13.86
C GLY A 189 -4.94 15.37 15.19
N PRO A 190 -5.09 16.59 15.75
CA PRO A 190 -4.54 16.91 17.07
C PRO A 190 -5.09 16.04 18.20
N ALA A 191 -6.38 15.66 18.16
CA ALA A 191 -6.99 14.77 19.15
C ALA A 191 -6.43 13.34 19.02
N TYR A 192 -6.26 12.84 17.81
CA TYR A 192 -5.61 11.54 17.57
C TYR A 192 -4.17 11.53 18.09
N LEU A 193 -3.38 12.60 17.83
CA LEU A 193 -2.02 12.72 18.36
C LEU A 193 -2.01 12.64 19.87
N HIS A 194 -2.93 13.34 20.55
CA HIS A 194 -3.04 13.27 22.00
C HIS A 194 -3.37 11.86 22.49
N ILE A 195 -4.37 11.21 21.91
CA ILE A 195 -4.79 9.84 22.29
C ILE A 195 -3.65 8.84 22.07
N PHE A 196 -2.97 8.89 20.93
CA PHE A 196 -1.90 7.96 20.63
C PHE A 196 -0.65 8.17 21.48
N THR A 197 -0.32 9.41 21.83
CA THR A 197 0.91 9.74 22.56
C THR A 197 0.69 9.98 24.07
N GLY A 198 -0.53 10.29 24.50
CA GLY A 198 -0.81 10.75 25.86
C GLY A 198 -0.32 12.18 26.14
N GLN A 199 0.26 12.88 25.13
CA GLN A 199 0.80 14.23 25.25
C GLN A 199 -0.05 15.22 24.44
N GLN A 200 -0.21 16.45 24.95
CA GLN A 200 -0.98 17.49 24.26
C GLN A 200 -0.16 18.12 23.14
N PRO A 201 -0.62 18.12 21.88
CA PRO A 201 0.04 18.82 20.79
C PRO A 201 0.01 20.34 21.01
N ASP A 202 1.15 20.97 20.97
CA ASP A 202 1.30 22.44 21.00
C ASP A 202 1.06 23.07 19.63
N ALA A 203 1.24 24.40 19.54
CA ALA A 203 1.06 25.14 18.29
C ALA A 203 2.04 24.70 17.17
N LYS A 204 3.28 24.28 17.51
CA LYS A 204 4.27 23.81 16.55
C LYS A 204 3.87 22.47 15.96
N HIS A 205 3.41 21.54 16.79
CA HIS A 205 2.89 20.22 16.35
C HIS A 205 1.68 20.37 15.43
N ARG A 206 0.73 21.26 15.79
CA ARG A 206 -0.45 21.52 14.94
C ARG A 206 -0.06 22.12 13.59
N ALA A 207 0.88 23.07 13.56
CA ALA A 207 1.39 23.64 12.33
C ALA A 207 2.17 22.62 11.48
N HIS A 208 2.94 21.73 12.12
CA HIS A 208 3.62 20.63 11.43
C HIS A 208 2.62 19.66 10.79
N LEU A 209 1.64 19.21 11.54
CA LEU A 209 0.59 18.32 11.03
C LEU A 209 -0.17 18.96 9.86
N ALA A 210 -0.61 20.21 10.00
CA ALA A 210 -1.32 20.93 8.95
C ALA A 210 -0.48 21.03 7.66
N ARG A 211 0.80 21.30 7.78
CA ARG A 211 1.73 21.32 6.63
C ARG A 211 1.85 19.94 5.97
N CYS A 212 2.03 18.87 6.77
CA CYS A 212 2.07 17.51 6.24
C CYS A 212 0.78 17.15 5.47
N ILE A 213 -0.38 17.48 6.01
CA ILE A 213 -1.67 17.25 5.35
C ILE A 213 -1.75 18.02 4.04
N GLU A 214 -1.37 19.30 4.04
CA GLU A 214 -1.36 20.12 2.84
C GLU A 214 -0.44 19.56 1.75
N GLU A 215 0.82 19.28 2.10
CA GLU A 215 1.86 18.85 1.15
C GLU A 215 1.64 17.42 0.64
N LYS A 216 1.16 16.52 1.49
CA LYS A 216 1.06 15.08 1.18
C LYS A 216 -0.31 14.65 0.69
N TYR A 217 -1.36 15.32 1.12
CA TYR A 217 -2.72 14.94 0.77
C TYR A 217 -3.37 15.91 -0.23
N PHE A 218 -3.49 17.19 0.09
CA PHE A 218 -4.26 18.13 -0.75
C PHE A 218 -3.51 18.62 -2.00
N ALA A 219 -2.25 19.03 -1.87
CA ALA A 219 -1.50 19.57 -3.00
C ALA A 219 -1.34 18.58 -4.17
N PRO A 220 -1.01 17.29 -3.96
CA PRO A 220 -0.94 16.32 -5.04
C PRO A 220 -2.30 16.08 -5.75
N ARG A 221 -3.39 16.08 -5.00
CA ARG A 221 -4.75 15.87 -5.56
C ARG A 221 -5.18 17.05 -6.42
N ARG A 222 -5.01 18.30 -5.93
CA ARG A 222 -5.27 19.49 -6.74
C ARG A 222 -4.42 19.54 -8.02
N ALA A 223 -3.17 19.09 -7.98
CA ALA A 223 -2.32 19.03 -9.16
C ALA A 223 -2.77 17.98 -10.19
N ARG A 224 -3.44 16.90 -9.76
CA ARG A 224 -4.06 15.89 -10.65
C ARG A 224 -5.36 16.41 -11.29
N GLU A 225 -6.20 17.12 -10.53
CA GLU A 225 -7.46 17.70 -11.00
C GLU A 225 -7.27 18.86 -11.99
N ALA A 226 -6.12 19.53 -11.94
CA ALA A 226 -5.77 20.63 -12.83
C ALA A 226 -5.16 20.21 -14.18
N ARG A 227 -4.98 18.91 -14.44
CA ARG A 227 -4.44 18.32 -15.68
C ARG A 227 -5.54 17.73 -16.54
#